data_83e7c9059b327680493c2583aba60443
#
_entry.id   83e7c9059b327680493c2583aba60443
#
_cell.length_a   1.000
_cell.length_b   1.000
_cell.length_c   1.000
_cell.angle_alpha   90.00
_cell.angle_beta   90.00
_cell.angle_gamma   90.00
#
_symmetry.space_group_name_H-M   'P 1'
#
loop_
_entity.id
_entity.type
_entity.pdbx_description
1 polymer ?
#
loop_
_entity_poly.entity_id
_entity_poly.type
_entity_poly.pdbx_seq_one_letter_code
_entity_poly.pdbx_strand_id
1 'polypeptide(L)'
;VAVYGGNDGIRFEQEKKGLTLGAEVVIATPGRLISHLSLGYVDLSKVSFFILDEADRMLDMGFADDIMQIVKYLPKERQTIMFSATMPVKIQQLAKTILRNPEEIKLAVSKPAEKIIQTAYICYENQKLGIIQSLFQDQTPERVIIFASSKMKVKEVTQAFRRMKLNVGEMHSDLEQAQRDQIMHDFKSGKINILIATDIVSRGIDIDDIRLVINYDVPHDSEDYVHRIGRTARANNDGCAITFVSEKEQTQFKSIENFIGKDIYKIPVPEELGEAPEYNPRSNNGGKRKGNFKGKRNNSTRKPGNNTNGKKQQKQQKL
;
A
#
# COMPACT_ATOMS: atom_id res chain seq x y z
N VAL A 1 -12.58 6.33 -23.46
CA VAL A 1 -11.13 6.63 -23.58
C VAL A 1 -10.46 6.36 -22.24
N ALA A 2 -9.30 5.70 -22.24
CA ALA A 2 -8.45 5.53 -21.08
C ALA A 2 -7.35 6.62 -21.08
N VAL A 3 -7.19 7.31 -19.94
CA VAL A 3 -6.32 8.48 -19.78
C VAL A 3 -5.44 8.27 -18.52
N TYR A 4 -4.19 7.85 -18.71
CA TYR A 4 -3.30 7.54 -17.59
C TYR A 4 -1.82 7.81 -17.89
N GLY A 5 -1.05 8.09 -16.84
CA GLY A 5 0.37 8.45 -16.94
C GLY A 5 1.29 7.31 -17.36
N GLY A 6 2.58 7.63 -17.52
CA GLY A 6 3.63 6.68 -17.88
C GLY A 6 3.71 6.38 -19.38
N ASN A 7 3.10 7.20 -20.21
CA ASN A 7 2.97 7.00 -21.64
C ASN A 7 3.88 7.95 -22.42
N ASP A 8 4.26 7.51 -23.61
CA ASP A 8 4.97 8.33 -24.60
C ASP A 8 4.07 9.40 -25.24
N GLY A 9 4.64 10.25 -26.07
CA GLY A 9 3.92 11.31 -26.80
C GLY A 9 2.84 10.78 -27.74
N ILE A 10 3.01 9.60 -28.30
CA ILE A 10 2.05 8.98 -29.25
C ILE A 10 0.73 8.72 -28.55
N ARG A 11 0.80 8.14 -27.35
CA ARG A 11 -0.39 7.83 -26.55
C ARG A 11 -1.08 9.10 -26.04
N PHE A 12 -0.30 10.15 -25.74
CA PHE A 12 -0.87 11.45 -25.39
C PHE A 12 -1.74 12.01 -26.50
N GLU A 13 -1.28 11.96 -27.75
CA GLU A 13 -2.05 12.42 -28.91
C GLU A 13 -3.30 11.55 -29.16
N GLN A 14 -3.22 10.25 -28.90
CA GLN A 14 -4.40 9.35 -28.98
C GLN A 14 -5.43 9.69 -27.90
N GLU A 15 -5.01 9.91 -26.65
CA GLU A 15 -5.86 10.36 -25.55
C GLU A 15 -6.51 11.71 -25.90
N LYS A 16 -5.72 12.69 -26.38
CA LYS A 16 -6.20 13.99 -26.82
C LYS A 16 -7.24 13.87 -27.90
N LYS A 17 -6.97 13.07 -28.94
CA LYS A 17 -7.94 12.83 -30.02
C LYS A 17 -9.25 12.27 -29.50
N GLY A 18 -9.21 11.25 -28.63
CA GLY A 18 -10.41 10.65 -28.05
C GLY A 18 -11.20 11.64 -27.19
N LEU A 19 -10.51 12.44 -26.37
CA LEU A 19 -11.15 13.46 -25.52
C LEU A 19 -11.77 14.59 -26.37
N THR A 20 -11.10 15.02 -27.43
CA THR A 20 -11.59 16.11 -28.32
C THR A 20 -12.78 15.66 -29.18
N LEU A 21 -12.83 14.39 -29.60
CA LEU A 21 -13.95 13.84 -30.36
C LEU A 21 -15.21 13.61 -29.53
N GLY A 22 -15.14 13.74 -28.21
CA GLY A 22 -16.28 13.56 -27.31
C GLY A 22 -16.50 12.09 -26.94
N ALA A 23 -15.62 11.56 -26.08
CA ALA A 23 -15.77 10.21 -25.53
C ALA A 23 -16.98 10.12 -24.58
N GLU A 24 -17.81 9.09 -24.74
CA GLU A 24 -18.94 8.82 -23.85
C GLU A 24 -18.49 8.41 -22.44
N VAL A 25 -17.38 7.69 -22.35
CA VAL A 25 -16.79 7.25 -21.07
C VAL A 25 -15.30 7.57 -21.06
N VAL A 26 -14.87 8.26 -20.00
CA VAL A 26 -13.47 8.57 -19.74
C VAL A 26 -13.05 7.86 -18.45
N ILE A 27 -12.07 6.96 -18.54
CA ILE A 27 -11.44 6.32 -17.38
C ILE A 27 -10.07 6.95 -17.22
N ALA A 28 -9.83 7.60 -16.07
CA ALA A 28 -8.64 8.43 -15.94
C ALA A 28 -7.97 8.29 -14.58
N THR A 29 -6.64 8.45 -14.58
CA THR A 29 -5.92 8.79 -13.34
C THR A 29 -5.94 10.30 -13.13
N PRO A 30 -6.06 10.82 -11.89
CA PRO A 30 -6.27 12.24 -11.63
C PRO A 30 -5.25 13.15 -12.30
N GLY A 31 -3.95 12.93 -12.07
CA GLY A 31 -2.89 13.80 -12.59
C GLY A 31 -2.84 13.84 -14.12
N ARG A 32 -3.11 12.72 -14.82
CA ARG A 32 -3.11 12.71 -16.30
C ARG A 32 -4.31 13.45 -16.86
N LEU A 33 -5.48 13.29 -16.26
CA LEU A 33 -6.67 14.04 -16.67
C LEU A 33 -6.47 15.54 -16.46
N ILE A 34 -5.89 15.96 -15.35
CA ILE A 34 -5.55 17.37 -15.09
C ILE A 34 -4.61 17.92 -16.16
N SER A 35 -3.62 17.14 -16.61
CA SER A 35 -2.71 17.55 -17.69
C SER A 35 -3.49 17.88 -18.97
N HIS A 36 -4.49 17.06 -19.34
CA HIS A 36 -5.34 17.32 -20.48
C HIS A 36 -6.30 18.51 -20.26
N LEU A 37 -6.88 18.63 -19.07
CA LEU A 37 -7.77 19.76 -18.72
C LEU A 37 -7.03 21.10 -18.75
N SER A 38 -5.78 21.12 -18.28
CA SER A 38 -4.95 22.35 -18.27
C SER A 38 -4.64 22.88 -19.65
N LEU A 39 -4.70 22.05 -20.68
CA LEU A 39 -4.51 22.44 -22.08
C LEU A 39 -5.78 23.01 -22.74
N GLY A 40 -6.92 23.00 -22.04
CA GLY A 40 -8.14 23.73 -22.39
C GLY A 40 -8.99 23.16 -23.53
N TYR A 41 -8.67 21.98 -24.07
CA TYR A 41 -9.46 21.36 -25.15
C TYR A 41 -10.47 20.30 -24.66
N VAL A 42 -10.44 19.96 -23.38
CA VAL A 42 -11.36 18.97 -22.78
C VAL A 42 -12.58 19.69 -22.22
N ASP A 43 -13.76 19.32 -22.71
CA ASP A 43 -15.03 19.84 -22.23
C ASP A 43 -15.74 18.77 -21.38
N LEU A 44 -15.83 18.99 -20.06
CA LEU A 44 -16.55 18.15 -19.11
C LEU A 44 -17.94 18.70 -18.73
N SER A 45 -18.43 19.76 -19.40
CA SER A 45 -19.68 20.44 -19.05
C SER A 45 -20.95 19.58 -19.16
N LYS A 46 -20.87 18.48 -19.93
CA LYS A 46 -21.97 17.53 -20.15
C LYS A 46 -21.84 16.23 -19.37
N VAL A 47 -20.89 16.13 -18.45
CA VAL A 47 -20.70 14.92 -17.64
C VAL A 47 -21.89 14.71 -16.72
N SER A 48 -22.63 13.61 -16.93
CA SER A 48 -23.79 13.24 -16.12
C SER A 48 -23.40 12.39 -14.89
N PHE A 49 -22.33 11.63 -14.97
CA PHE A 49 -21.85 10.74 -13.92
C PHE A 49 -20.38 11.00 -13.62
N PHE A 50 -20.07 11.22 -12.35
CA PHE A 50 -18.70 11.29 -11.86
C PHE A 50 -18.48 10.17 -10.86
N ILE A 51 -17.56 9.26 -11.14
CA ILE A 51 -17.31 8.09 -10.32
C ILE A 51 -15.89 8.16 -9.77
N LEU A 52 -15.77 8.07 -8.46
CA LEU A 52 -14.50 7.87 -7.76
C LEU A 52 -14.43 6.43 -7.28
N ASP A 53 -13.49 5.68 -7.79
CA ASP A 53 -13.22 4.31 -7.38
C ASP A 53 -11.96 4.25 -6.51
N GLU A 54 -11.93 3.38 -5.50
CA GLU A 54 -10.86 3.29 -4.51
C GLU A 54 -10.49 4.68 -3.92
N ALA A 55 -11.51 5.44 -3.45
CA ALA A 55 -11.30 6.83 -3.01
C ALA A 55 -10.35 6.97 -1.81
N ASP A 56 -10.38 6.02 -0.86
CA ASP A 56 -9.41 5.92 0.24
C ASP A 56 -7.98 5.84 -0.31
N ARG A 57 -7.80 5.04 -1.32
CA ARG A 57 -6.53 4.86 -1.99
C ARG A 57 -6.02 6.12 -2.66
N MET A 58 -6.91 6.83 -3.38
CA MET A 58 -6.53 8.09 -4.00
C MET A 58 -6.05 9.11 -2.97
N LEU A 59 -6.69 9.14 -1.80
CA LEU A 59 -6.29 10.03 -0.70
C LEU A 59 -4.95 9.65 -0.08
N ASP A 60 -4.69 8.36 0.11
CA ASP A 60 -3.40 7.86 0.62
C ASP A 60 -2.24 8.21 -0.33
N MET A 61 -2.52 8.23 -1.63
CA MET A 61 -1.56 8.65 -2.66
C MET A 61 -1.45 10.19 -2.78
N GLY A 62 -2.21 10.96 -2.01
CA GLY A 62 -2.15 12.43 -2.01
C GLY A 62 -2.97 13.11 -3.09
N PHE A 63 -3.88 12.42 -3.79
CA PHE A 63 -4.69 12.99 -4.89
C PHE A 63 -5.90 13.80 -4.44
N ALA A 64 -6.01 14.18 -3.15
CA ALA A 64 -7.14 14.96 -2.65
C ALA A 64 -7.32 16.28 -3.42
N ASP A 65 -6.25 17.04 -3.60
CA ASP A 65 -6.27 18.32 -4.32
C ASP A 65 -6.54 18.12 -5.81
N ASP A 66 -6.02 17.07 -6.40
CA ASP A 66 -6.25 16.72 -7.80
C ASP A 66 -7.72 16.40 -8.07
N ILE A 67 -8.35 15.63 -7.19
CA ILE A 67 -9.79 15.34 -7.26
C ILE A 67 -10.60 16.64 -7.19
N MET A 68 -10.26 17.52 -6.23
CA MET A 68 -10.95 18.80 -6.08
C MET A 68 -10.72 19.74 -7.28
N GLN A 69 -9.56 19.66 -7.93
CA GLN A 69 -9.29 20.39 -9.16
C GLN A 69 -10.17 19.88 -10.32
N ILE A 70 -10.28 18.56 -10.51
CA ILE A 70 -11.16 17.96 -11.54
C ILE A 70 -12.60 18.35 -11.29
N VAL A 71 -13.08 18.31 -10.04
CA VAL A 71 -14.47 18.67 -9.68
C VAL A 71 -14.85 20.08 -10.13
N LYS A 72 -13.91 21.02 -10.22
CA LYS A 72 -14.17 22.40 -10.69
C LYS A 72 -14.55 22.46 -12.18
N TYR A 73 -14.14 21.50 -12.98
CA TYR A 73 -14.49 21.42 -14.41
C TYR A 73 -15.82 20.71 -14.67
N LEU A 74 -16.37 20.02 -13.65
CA LEU A 74 -17.60 19.26 -13.79
C LEU A 74 -18.84 20.15 -13.60
N PRO A 75 -19.97 19.83 -14.27
CA PRO A 75 -21.21 20.55 -14.08
C PRO A 75 -21.73 20.36 -12.64
N LYS A 76 -22.50 21.35 -12.18
CA LYS A 76 -23.14 21.27 -10.86
C LYS A 76 -24.19 20.17 -10.80
N GLU A 77 -24.96 20.03 -11.86
CA GLU A 77 -25.98 18.98 -11.99
C GLU A 77 -25.34 17.72 -12.57
N ARG A 78 -25.04 16.76 -11.68
CA ARG A 78 -24.50 15.45 -12.01
C ARG A 78 -24.78 14.47 -10.87
N GLN A 79 -24.77 13.20 -11.16
CA GLN A 79 -24.67 12.16 -10.14
C GLN A 79 -23.21 11.91 -9.81
N THR A 80 -22.86 11.98 -8.54
CA THR A 80 -21.52 11.61 -8.07
C THR A 80 -21.61 10.32 -7.27
N ILE A 81 -20.79 9.34 -7.62
CA ILE A 81 -20.71 8.03 -6.97
C ILE A 81 -19.30 7.84 -6.42
N MET A 82 -19.18 7.38 -5.21
CA MET A 82 -17.90 7.13 -4.58
C MET A 82 -17.84 5.71 -4.03
N PHE A 83 -16.85 4.95 -4.47
CA PHE A 83 -16.52 3.64 -3.93
C PHE A 83 -15.27 3.76 -3.06
N SER A 84 -15.31 3.16 -1.89
CA SER A 84 -14.18 3.12 -0.96
C SER A 84 -14.28 1.87 -0.09
N ALA A 85 -13.17 1.20 0.12
CA ALA A 85 -13.12 0.06 1.02
C ALA A 85 -13.18 0.49 2.49
N THR A 86 -12.65 1.69 2.79
CA THR A 86 -12.58 2.25 4.14
C THR A 86 -13.15 3.66 4.18
N MET A 87 -13.61 4.09 5.37
CA MET A 87 -14.20 5.43 5.58
C MET A 87 -13.53 6.20 6.71
N PRO A 88 -12.18 6.42 6.65
CA PRO A 88 -11.50 7.28 7.62
C PRO A 88 -12.00 8.72 7.54
N VAL A 89 -11.68 9.53 8.55
CA VAL A 89 -12.17 10.93 8.65
C VAL A 89 -11.91 11.75 7.38
N LYS A 90 -10.77 11.57 6.74
CA LYS A 90 -10.42 12.27 5.48
C LYS A 90 -11.36 11.91 4.33
N ILE A 91 -11.73 10.62 4.20
CA ILE A 91 -12.68 10.16 3.18
C ILE A 91 -14.08 10.69 3.47
N GLN A 92 -14.51 10.68 4.73
CA GLN A 92 -15.79 11.27 5.12
C GLN A 92 -15.85 12.77 4.80
N GLN A 93 -14.76 13.51 4.98
CA GLN A 93 -14.66 14.91 4.62
C GLN A 93 -14.75 15.14 3.11
N LEU A 94 -14.01 14.32 2.32
CA LEU A 94 -14.11 14.35 0.86
C LEU A 94 -15.54 14.06 0.40
N ALA A 95 -16.15 13.01 0.92
CA ALA A 95 -17.53 12.63 0.61
C ALA A 95 -18.51 13.77 0.87
N LYS A 96 -18.44 14.43 2.04
CA LYS A 96 -19.28 15.59 2.38
C LYS A 96 -19.08 16.76 1.43
N THR A 97 -17.90 16.88 0.82
CA THR A 97 -17.59 18.01 -0.07
C THR A 97 -18.10 17.78 -1.49
N ILE A 98 -18.02 16.55 -1.99
CA ILE A 98 -18.29 16.25 -3.41
C ILE A 98 -19.64 15.57 -3.67
N LEU A 99 -20.20 14.87 -2.67
CA LEU A 99 -21.50 14.19 -2.78
C LEU A 99 -22.63 15.15 -2.37
N ARG A 100 -23.78 14.98 -3.03
CA ARG A 100 -25.02 15.73 -2.72
C ARG A 100 -26.08 14.75 -2.26
N ASN A 101 -26.56 14.90 -1.01
CA ASN A 101 -27.56 14.02 -0.40
C ASN A 101 -27.28 12.54 -0.72
N PRO A 102 -26.07 12.03 -0.39
CA PRO A 102 -25.71 10.68 -0.76
C PRO A 102 -26.53 9.66 0.00
N GLU A 103 -26.93 8.60 -0.69
CA GLU A 103 -27.34 7.37 -0.05
C GLU A 103 -26.08 6.53 0.26
N GLU A 104 -25.96 6.08 1.50
CA GLU A 104 -24.80 5.30 1.94
C GLU A 104 -25.18 3.82 2.00
N ILE A 105 -24.53 3.03 1.13
CA ILE A 105 -24.66 1.57 1.13
C ILE A 105 -23.43 0.98 1.79
N LYS A 106 -23.58 0.50 3.03
CA LYS A 106 -22.51 -0.19 3.76
C LYS A 106 -22.61 -1.68 3.49
N LEU A 107 -21.64 -2.17 2.73
CA LEU A 107 -21.39 -3.60 2.72
C LEU A 107 -20.59 -3.92 3.98
N ALA A 108 -20.92 -5.03 4.66
CA ALA A 108 -20.09 -5.50 5.77
C ALA A 108 -18.62 -5.54 5.28
N VAL A 109 -17.69 -4.99 6.08
CA VAL A 109 -16.25 -5.08 5.78
C VAL A 109 -15.99 -6.52 5.41
N SER A 110 -15.55 -6.74 4.18
CA SER A 110 -15.34 -8.08 3.64
C SER A 110 -14.31 -8.76 4.54
N LYS A 111 -14.80 -9.56 5.50
CA LYS A 111 -13.91 -10.56 6.09
C LYS A 111 -13.31 -11.29 4.90
N PRO A 112 -12.01 -11.61 4.95
CA PRO A 112 -11.39 -12.37 3.87
C PRO A 112 -12.32 -13.51 3.49
N ALA A 113 -12.54 -13.74 2.20
CA ALA A 113 -13.47 -14.77 1.77
C ALA A 113 -13.19 -16.03 2.59
N GLU A 114 -14.23 -16.61 3.20
CA GLU A 114 -14.11 -17.80 4.07
C GLU A 114 -13.34 -18.94 3.39
N LYS A 115 -13.28 -18.90 2.06
CA LYS A 115 -12.56 -19.83 1.18
C LYS A 115 -11.05 -19.59 1.10
N ILE A 116 -10.48 -18.52 1.72
CA ILE A 116 -9.03 -18.30 1.72
C ILE A 116 -8.41 -18.98 2.94
N ILE A 117 -7.56 -19.99 2.68
CA ILE A 117 -6.73 -20.59 3.71
C ILE A 117 -5.60 -19.62 4.02
N GLN A 118 -5.57 -19.12 5.26
CA GLN A 118 -4.60 -18.13 5.71
C GLN A 118 -3.66 -18.76 6.72
N THR A 119 -2.35 -18.64 6.46
CA THR A 119 -1.29 -19.16 7.33
C THR A 119 -0.16 -18.15 7.46
N ALA A 120 0.66 -18.30 8.51
CA ALA A 120 1.82 -17.43 8.71
C ALA A 120 3.03 -18.24 9.20
N TYR A 121 4.22 -17.78 8.85
CA TYR A 121 5.48 -18.21 9.45
C TYR A 121 6.02 -17.08 10.32
N ILE A 122 6.24 -17.36 11.60
CA ILE A 122 7.00 -16.46 12.46
C ILE A 122 8.47 -16.81 12.25
N CYS A 123 9.24 -15.91 11.64
CA CYS A 123 10.57 -16.22 11.15
C CYS A 123 11.51 -15.02 11.23
N TYR A 124 12.81 -15.28 11.24
CA TYR A 124 13.81 -14.25 11.02
C TYR A 124 13.86 -13.85 9.54
N GLU A 125 14.32 -12.63 9.27
CA GLU A 125 14.39 -12.09 7.89
C GLU A 125 15.24 -12.99 6.97
N ASN A 126 16.33 -13.55 7.46
CA ASN A 126 17.23 -14.44 6.73
C ASN A 126 16.62 -15.84 6.46
N GLN A 127 15.55 -16.24 7.16
CA GLN A 127 14.88 -17.52 6.96
C GLN A 127 13.83 -17.47 5.83
N LYS A 128 13.31 -16.29 5.49
CA LYS A 128 12.21 -16.13 4.52
C LYS A 128 12.48 -16.82 3.18
N LEU A 129 13.67 -16.62 2.61
CA LEU A 129 14.05 -17.28 1.34
C LEU A 129 14.18 -18.79 1.46
N GLY A 130 14.72 -19.29 2.57
CA GLY A 130 14.82 -20.71 2.86
C GLY A 130 13.44 -21.38 2.96
N ILE A 131 12.48 -20.71 3.64
CA ILE A 131 11.10 -21.19 3.73
C ILE A 131 10.47 -21.29 2.33
N ILE A 132 10.69 -20.29 1.46
CA ILE A 132 10.19 -20.35 0.08
C ILE A 132 10.84 -21.47 -0.71
N GLN A 133 12.13 -21.72 -0.52
CA GLN A 133 12.81 -22.86 -1.15
C GLN A 133 12.17 -24.17 -0.74
N SER A 134 11.92 -24.37 0.55
CA SER A 134 11.24 -25.56 1.06
C SER A 134 9.80 -25.68 0.51
N LEU A 135 9.04 -24.58 0.45
CA LEU A 135 7.69 -24.56 -0.09
C LEU A 135 7.62 -24.95 -1.58
N PHE A 136 8.65 -24.61 -2.37
CA PHE A 136 8.66 -24.81 -3.81
C PHE A 136 9.58 -25.97 -4.25
N GLN A 137 10.10 -26.75 -3.32
CA GLN A 137 11.05 -27.82 -3.59
C GLN A 137 10.47 -28.88 -4.53
N ASP A 138 9.24 -29.32 -4.27
CA ASP A 138 8.59 -30.42 -4.99
C ASP A 138 7.73 -29.94 -6.17
N GLN A 139 7.08 -28.82 -6.04
CA GLN A 139 6.24 -28.25 -7.09
C GLN A 139 6.22 -26.72 -6.99
N THR A 140 6.62 -26.04 -8.06
CA THR A 140 6.39 -24.60 -8.16
C THR A 140 4.92 -24.37 -8.49
N PRO A 141 4.11 -23.79 -7.57
CA PRO A 141 2.72 -23.54 -7.87
C PRO A 141 2.62 -22.53 -9.01
N GLU A 142 1.66 -22.73 -9.88
CA GLU A 142 1.33 -21.77 -10.91
C GLU A 142 0.59 -20.59 -10.32
N ARG A 143 0.78 -19.39 -10.88
CA ARG A 143 0.07 -18.16 -10.53
C ARG A 143 0.23 -17.77 -9.06
N VAL A 144 1.47 -17.44 -8.69
CA VAL A 144 1.85 -16.92 -7.38
C VAL A 144 2.06 -15.42 -7.45
N ILE A 145 1.52 -14.68 -6.50
CA ILE A 145 1.89 -13.27 -6.27
C ILE A 145 2.60 -13.17 -4.93
N ILE A 146 3.74 -12.47 -4.92
CA ILE A 146 4.52 -12.17 -3.73
C ILE A 146 4.58 -10.66 -3.51
N PHE A 147 4.08 -10.20 -2.38
CA PHE A 147 4.11 -8.79 -2.00
C PHE A 147 5.31 -8.49 -1.12
N ALA A 148 6.13 -7.54 -1.55
CA ALA A 148 7.26 -7.04 -0.77
C ALA A 148 7.13 -5.53 -0.49
N SER A 149 7.65 -5.09 0.66
CA SER A 149 7.45 -3.74 1.19
C SER A 149 8.13 -2.62 0.39
N SER A 150 9.12 -2.94 -0.42
CA SER A 150 9.88 -1.95 -1.18
C SER A 150 10.40 -2.49 -2.51
N LYS A 151 10.65 -1.57 -3.47
CA LYS A 151 11.25 -1.90 -4.77
C LYS A 151 12.61 -2.60 -4.64
N MET A 152 13.40 -2.22 -3.64
CA MET A 152 14.71 -2.85 -3.40
C MET A 152 14.53 -4.32 -3.00
N LYS A 153 13.58 -4.61 -2.12
CA LYS A 153 13.26 -5.97 -1.68
C LYS A 153 12.66 -6.80 -2.82
N VAL A 154 11.81 -6.20 -3.66
CA VAL A 154 11.32 -6.84 -4.90
C VAL A 154 12.48 -7.31 -5.76
N LYS A 155 13.46 -6.43 -6.05
CA LYS A 155 14.65 -6.76 -6.84
C LYS A 155 15.50 -7.86 -6.19
N GLU A 156 15.73 -7.78 -4.88
CA GLU A 156 16.49 -8.77 -4.11
C GLU A 156 15.86 -10.16 -4.18
N VAL A 157 14.57 -10.24 -3.87
CA VAL A 157 13.82 -11.51 -3.88
C VAL A 157 13.74 -12.06 -5.30
N THR A 158 13.50 -11.21 -6.31
CA THR A 158 13.50 -11.63 -7.72
C THR A 158 14.84 -12.22 -8.14
N GLN A 159 15.95 -11.58 -7.75
CA GLN A 159 17.28 -12.10 -8.07
C GLN A 159 17.55 -13.46 -7.42
N ALA A 160 17.12 -13.64 -6.16
CA ALA A 160 17.20 -14.92 -5.47
C ALA A 160 16.42 -16.00 -6.21
N PHE A 161 15.20 -15.71 -6.64
CA PHE A 161 14.34 -16.65 -7.37
C PHE A 161 14.90 -17.01 -8.76
N ARG A 162 15.48 -16.05 -9.47
CA ARG A 162 16.17 -16.31 -10.74
C ARG A 162 17.37 -17.26 -10.56
N ARG A 163 18.12 -17.15 -9.45
CA ARG A 163 19.19 -18.08 -9.10
C ARG A 163 18.66 -19.49 -8.84
N MET A 164 17.43 -19.60 -8.31
CA MET A 164 16.72 -20.88 -8.13
C MET A 164 16.11 -21.41 -9.43
N LYS A 165 16.34 -20.74 -10.57
CA LYS A 165 15.80 -21.09 -11.91
C LYS A 165 14.26 -21.06 -11.97
N LEU A 166 13.60 -20.24 -11.14
CA LEU A 166 12.16 -20.02 -11.16
C LEU A 166 11.77 -18.98 -12.22
N ASN A 167 10.62 -19.19 -12.88
CA ASN A 167 10.07 -18.24 -13.86
C ASN A 167 9.39 -17.08 -13.13
N VAL A 168 10.14 -16.01 -12.89
CA VAL A 168 9.73 -14.87 -12.05
C VAL A 168 9.78 -13.55 -12.80
N GLY A 169 8.75 -12.72 -12.59
CA GLY A 169 8.68 -11.33 -12.98
C GLY A 169 8.68 -10.40 -11.78
N GLU A 170 9.26 -9.22 -11.94
CA GLU A 170 9.27 -8.16 -10.93
C GLU A 170 8.40 -6.99 -11.35
N MET A 171 7.69 -6.37 -10.40
CA MET A 171 6.84 -5.24 -10.69
C MET A 171 6.93 -4.16 -9.60
N HIS A 172 7.50 -3.01 -9.96
CA HIS A 172 7.75 -1.89 -9.05
C HIS A 172 7.76 -0.55 -9.79
N SER A 173 7.85 0.55 -9.04
CA SER A 173 7.71 1.92 -9.58
C SER A 173 8.78 2.35 -10.59
N ASP A 174 9.96 1.70 -10.60
CA ASP A 174 11.04 2.05 -11.54
C ASP A 174 10.80 1.54 -12.96
N LEU A 175 9.83 0.64 -13.15
CA LEU A 175 9.51 0.11 -14.47
C LEU A 175 8.66 1.09 -15.27
N GLU A 176 8.98 1.23 -16.56
CA GLU A 176 8.15 1.94 -17.51
C GLU A 176 6.81 1.21 -17.74
N GLN A 177 5.79 1.93 -18.21
CA GLN A 177 4.45 1.35 -18.41
C GLN A 177 4.49 0.17 -19.40
N ALA A 178 5.22 0.30 -20.48
CA ALA A 178 5.36 -0.77 -21.48
C ALA A 178 5.96 -2.06 -20.88
N GLN A 179 6.93 -1.92 -19.98
CA GLN A 179 7.53 -3.05 -19.26
C GLN A 179 6.52 -3.71 -18.32
N ARG A 180 5.72 -2.91 -17.61
CA ARG A 180 4.65 -3.44 -16.73
C ARG A 180 3.60 -4.19 -17.52
N ASP A 181 3.15 -3.63 -18.64
CA ASP A 181 2.17 -4.25 -19.55
C ASP A 181 2.69 -5.59 -20.08
N GLN A 182 3.99 -5.65 -20.47
CA GLN A 182 4.63 -6.88 -20.93
C GLN A 182 4.72 -7.95 -19.83
N ILE A 183 5.15 -7.58 -18.62
CA ILE A 183 5.24 -8.50 -17.47
C ILE A 183 3.86 -9.04 -17.13
N MET A 184 2.84 -8.19 -17.16
CA MET A 184 1.45 -8.60 -16.94
C MET A 184 0.95 -9.57 -18.00
N HIS A 185 1.27 -9.29 -19.26
CA HIS A 185 0.94 -10.20 -20.37
C HIS A 185 1.63 -11.56 -20.18
N ASP A 186 2.91 -11.56 -19.84
CA ASP A 186 3.69 -12.79 -19.64
C ASP A 186 3.22 -13.57 -18.41
N PHE A 187 2.75 -12.90 -17.35
CA PHE A 187 2.14 -13.54 -16.19
C PHE A 187 0.76 -14.11 -16.52
N LYS A 188 -0.09 -13.38 -17.24
CA LYS A 188 -1.41 -13.85 -17.68
C LYS A 188 -1.31 -15.05 -18.63
N SER A 189 -0.31 -15.06 -19.50
CA SER A 189 -0.06 -16.16 -20.45
C SER A 189 0.65 -17.37 -19.85
N GLY A 190 1.08 -17.32 -18.58
CA GLY A 190 1.79 -18.41 -17.91
C GLY A 190 3.27 -18.53 -18.27
N LYS A 191 3.86 -17.58 -19.02
CA LYS A 191 5.31 -17.52 -19.22
C LYS A 191 6.06 -17.20 -17.93
N ILE A 192 5.43 -16.41 -17.05
CA ILE A 192 5.87 -16.10 -15.71
C ILE A 192 4.89 -16.76 -14.74
N ASN A 193 5.38 -17.57 -13.82
CA ASN A 193 4.58 -18.26 -12.83
C ASN A 193 4.48 -17.50 -11.50
N ILE A 194 5.49 -16.69 -11.20
CA ILE A 194 5.62 -15.94 -9.95
C ILE A 194 5.80 -14.46 -10.25
N LEU A 195 4.92 -13.63 -9.73
CA LEU A 195 5.01 -12.18 -9.81
C LEU A 195 5.40 -11.61 -8.45
N ILE A 196 6.53 -10.90 -8.36
CA ILE A 196 6.96 -10.22 -7.14
C ILE A 196 6.70 -8.73 -7.31
N ALA A 197 5.91 -8.13 -6.42
CA ALA A 197 5.44 -6.76 -6.62
C ALA A 197 5.38 -5.95 -5.30
N THR A 198 5.42 -4.62 -5.44
CA THR A 198 5.01 -3.71 -4.38
C THR A 198 3.50 -3.44 -4.46
N ASP A 199 2.86 -3.06 -3.34
CA ASP A 199 1.43 -2.76 -3.29
C ASP A 199 0.96 -1.73 -4.32
N ILE A 200 1.75 -0.68 -4.53
CA ILE A 200 1.39 0.45 -5.41
C ILE A 200 1.13 -0.01 -6.83
N VAL A 201 1.87 -0.99 -7.30
CA VAL A 201 1.85 -1.42 -8.71
C VAL A 201 0.95 -2.62 -8.93
N SER A 202 0.72 -3.42 -7.89
CA SER A 202 -0.11 -4.63 -7.97
C SER A 202 -1.60 -4.37 -7.76
N ARG A 203 -1.97 -3.17 -7.37
CA ARG A 203 -3.36 -2.75 -7.23
C ARG A 203 -3.96 -2.40 -8.58
N GLY A 204 -5.25 -2.67 -8.76
CA GLY A 204 -5.91 -2.53 -10.06
C GLY A 204 -5.52 -3.61 -11.08
N ILE A 205 -4.68 -4.56 -10.70
CA ILE A 205 -4.35 -5.70 -11.54
C ILE A 205 -5.54 -6.65 -11.54
N ASP A 206 -6.22 -6.71 -12.67
CA ASP A 206 -7.24 -7.71 -12.93
C ASP A 206 -6.54 -9.03 -13.32
N ILE A 207 -6.17 -9.78 -12.29
CA ILE A 207 -5.67 -11.15 -12.45
C ILE A 207 -6.63 -12.06 -11.71
N ASP A 208 -7.34 -12.83 -12.47
CA ASP A 208 -8.11 -13.95 -11.96
C ASP A 208 -7.20 -15.17 -11.78
N ASP A 209 -7.61 -16.08 -10.91
CA ASP A 209 -6.96 -17.37 -10.78
C ASP A 209 -5.58 -17.38 -10.06
N ILE A 210 -5.32 -16.43 -9.15
CA ILE A 210 -4.16 -16.54 -8.26
C ILE A 210 -4.40 -17.67 -7.27
N ARG A 211 -3.50 -18.66 -7.28
CA ARG A 211 -3.58 -19.81 -6.38
C ARG A 211 -2.94 -19.55 -5.03
N LEU A 212 -1.85 -18.78 -5.03
CA LEU A 212 -1.09 -18.48 -3.82
C LEU A 212 -0.70 -17.01 -3.76
N VAL A 213 -1.03 -16.38 -2.66
CA VAL A 213 -0.53 -15.05 -2.28
C VAL A 213 0.48 -15.20 -1.15
N ILE A 214 1.68 -14.65 -1.32
CA ILE A 214 2.67 -14.58 -0.26
C ILE A 214 2.89 -13.12 0.13
N ASN A 215 2.61 -12.77 1.37
CA ASN A 215 3.08 -11.53 1.96
C ASN A 215 4.50 -11.77 2.47
N TYR A 216 5.50 -11.39 1.68
CA TYR A 216 6.92 -11.48 2.08
C TYR A 216 7.22 -10.54 3.26
N ASP A 217 6.52 -9.43 3.31
CA ASP A 217 6.48 -8.51 4.44
C ASP A 217 5.02 -8.26 4.85
N VAL A 218 4.80 -8.09 6.15
CA VAL A 218 3.47 -7.74 6.68
C VAL A 218 3.05 -6.38 6.12
N PRO A 219 1.86 -6.24 5.53
CA PRO A 219 1.38 -4.96 5.02
C PRO A 219 1.22 -3.93 6.14
N HIS A 220 1.39 -2.66 5.81
CA HIS A 220 1.28 -1.58 6.80
C HIS A 220 -0.12 -1.44 7.38
N ASP A 221 -1.14 -1.59 6.55
CA ASP A 221 -2.53 -1.47 6.95
C ASP A 221 -3.24 -2.81 6.88
N SER A 222 -4.19 -3.02 7.78
CA SER A 222 -4.94 -4.27 7.86
C SER A 222 -5.84 -4.47 6.64
N GLU A 223 -6.32 -3.37 6.06
CA GLU A 223 -7.09 -3.36 4.82
C GLU A 223 -6.25 -3.84 3.63
N ASP A 224 -4.97 -3.43 3.56
CA ASP A 224 -4.04 -3.89 2.54
C ASP A 224 -3.86 -5.41 2.59
N TYR A 225 -3.85 -5.98 3.78
CA TYR A 225 -3.82 -7.44 3.93
C TYR A 225 -5.01 -8.10 3.23
N VAL A 226 -6.22 -7.60 3.47
CA VAL A 226 -7.43 -8.14 2.85
C VAL A 226 -7.41 -7.97 1.33
N HIS A 227 -6.97 -6.81 0.85
CA HIS A 227 -6.83 -6.53 -0.58
C HIS A 227 -5.78 -7.44 -1.26
N ARG A 228 -4.65 -7.72 -0.60
CA ARG A 228 -3.62 -8.62 -1.12
C ARG A 228 -4.15 -10.05 -1.22
N ILE A 229 -4.69 -10.58 -0.12
CA ILE A 229 -5.19 -11.96 -0.12
C ILE A 229 -6.45 -12.13 -0.97
N GLY A 230 -7.25 -11.06 -1.15
CA GLY A 230 -8.38 -11.03 -2.05
C GLY A 230 -8.02 -11.16 -3.55
N ARG A 231 -6.73 -11.26 -3.91
CA ARG A 231 -6.28 -11.62 -5.26
C ARG A 231 -6.44 -13.11 -5.52
N THR A 232 -6.56 -13.93 -4.48
CA THR A 232 -6.89 -15.36 -4.59
C THR A 232 -8.36 -15.62 -4.24
N ALA A 233 -8.83 -16.85 -4.44
CA ALA A 233 -10.21 -17.28 -4.15
C ALA A 233 -11.31 -16.50 -4.88
N ARG A 234 -11.06 -16.07 -6.13
CA ARG A 234 -12.10 -15.56 -7.02
C ARG A 234 -12.74 -16.71 -7.78
N ALA A 235 -14.00 -16.55 -8.19
CA ALA A 235 -14.72 -17.44 -9.09
C ALA A 235 -14.77 -18.92 -8.67
N ASN A 236 -15.07 -19.24 -7.39
CA ASN A 236 -15.27 -20.59 -6.86
C ASN A 236 -14.02 -21.46 -6.60
N ASN A 237 -12.82 -20.93 -6.74
CA ASN A 237 -11.60 -21.65 -6.37
C ASN A 237 -11.18 -21.33 -4.93
N ASP A 238 -10.70 -22.32 -4.20
CA ASP A 238 -10.06 -22.14 -2.91
C ASP A 238 -8.72 -21.44 -3.10
N GLY A 239 -8.44 -20.44 -2.26
CA GLY A 239 -7.20 -19.68 -2.32
C GLY A 239 -6.32 -19.94 -1.12
N CYS A 240 -5.01 -19.74 -1.27
CA CYS A 240 -4.06 -19.82 -0.18
C CYS A 240 -3.31 -18.50 -0.02
N ALA A 241 -3.13 -18.08 1.24
CA ALA A 241 -2.35 -16.91 1.60
C ALA A 241 -1.36 -17.26 2.71
N ILE A 242 -0.08 -16.96 2.48
CA ILE A 242 1.00 -17.17 3.43
C ILE A 242 1.60 -15.81 3.80
N THR A 243 1.83 -15.56 5.08
CA THR A 243 2.44 -14.31 5.55
C THR A 243 3.69 -14.61 6.35
N PHE A 244 4.82 -14.03 5.96
CA PHE A 244 6.04 -14.06 6.77
C PHE A 244 6.01 -12.90 7.75
N VAL A 245 6.28 -13.21 9.01
CA VAL A 245 6.19 -12.27 10.11
C VAL A 245 7.53 -12.25 10.85
N SER A 246 8.31 -11.21 10.60
CA SER A 246 9.55 -10.98 11.35
C SER A 246 9.28 -10.47 12.77
N GLU A 247 10.28 -10.51 13.64
CA GLU A 247 10.16 -10.02 15.01
C GLU A 247 9.61 -8.59 15.10
N LYS A 248 10.01 -7.74 14.17
CA LYS A 248 9.61 -6.32 14.13
C LYS A 248 8.15 -6.13 13.67
N GLU A 249 7.61 -7.08 12.95
CA GLU A 249 6.27 -7.01 12.31
C GLU A 249 5.18 -7.70 13.15
N GLN A 250 5.52 -8.38 14.24
CA GLN A 250 4.55 -9.14 15.04
C GLN A 250 3.40 -8.30 15.60
N THR A 251 3.69 -7.06 16.05
CA THR A 251 2.64 -6.15 16.54
C THR A 251 1.66 -5.77 15.43
N GLN A 252 2.18 -5.52 14.23
CA GLN A 252 1.38 -5.18 13.06
C GLN A 252 0.56 -6.38 12.58
N PHE A 253 1.16 -7.57 12.56
CA PHE A 253 0.45 -8.80 12.24
C PHE A 253 -0.69 -9.09 13.23
N LYS A 254 -0.49 -8.82 14.54
CA LYS A 254 -1.58 -8.92 15.51
C LYS A 254 -2.70 -7.92 15.27
N SER A 255 -2.40 -6.73 14.77
CA SER A 255 -3.44 -5.77 14.37
C SER A 255 -4.27 -6.30 13.20
N ILE A 256 -3.65 -7.00 12.26
CA ILE A 256 -4.36 -7.69 11.16
C ILE A 256 -5.27 -8.79 11.71
N GLU A 257 -4.78 -9.67 12.60
CA GLU A 257 -5.60 -10.71 13.22
C GLU A 257 -6.83 -10.13 13.95
N ASN A 258 -6.62 -9.02 14.68
CA ASN A 258 -7.71 -8.32 15.37
C ASN A 258 -8.73 -7.72 14.38
N PHE A 259 -8.25 -7.17 13.26
CA PHE A 259 -9.09 -6.59 12.22
C PHE A 259 -9.97 -7.63 11.52
N ILE A 260 -9.40 -8.78 11.15
CA ILE A 260 -10.14 -9.88 10.53
C ILE A 260 -10.99 -10.67 11.55
N GLY A 261 -10.74 -10.48 12.86
CA GLY A 261 -11.46 -11.16 13.94
C GLY A 261 -11.13 -12.65 14.06
N LYS A 262 -9.95 -13.07 13.58
CA LYS A 262 -9.52 -14.48 13.57
C LYS A 262 -8.00 -14.57 13.76
N ASP A 263 -7.56 -15.49 14.62
CA ASP A 263 -6.14 -15.85 14.71
C ASP A 263 -5.75 -16.68 13.47
N ILE A 264 -4.64 -16.28 12.84
CA ILE A 264 -4.08 -16.97 11.68
C ILE A 264 -3.17 -18.10 12.17
N TYR A 265 -3.29 -19.29 11.59
CA TYR A 265 -2.47 -20.45 11.97
C TYR A 265 -0.98 -20.19 11.68
N LYS A 266 -0.12 -20.40 12.69
CA LYS A 266 1.34 -20.26 12.59
C LYS A 266 1.96 -21.60 12.25
N ILE A 267 2.52 -21.71 11.05
CA ILE A 267 3.24 -22.90 10.59
C ILE A 267 4.64 -22.89 11.21
N PRO A 268 5.12 -24.00 11.77
CA PRO A 268 6.50 -24.10 12.22
C PRO A 268 7.48 -23.86 11.06
N VAL A 269 8.58 -23.16 11.34
CA VAL A 269 9.67 -23.02 10.38
C VAL A 269 10.34 -24.38 10.19
N PRO A 270 10.72 -24.78 8.96
CA PRO A 270 11.45 -26.01 8.71
C PRO A 270 12.69 -26.16 9.61
N GLU A 271 12.89 -27.32 10.20
CA GLU A 271 13.95 -27.57 11.19
C GLU A 271 15.36 -27.28 10.64
N GLU A 272 15.57 -27.52 9.35
CA GLU A 272 16.83 -27.25 8.64
C GLU A 272 17.20 -25.77 8.58
N LEU A 273 16.25 -24.88 8.81
CA LEU A 273 16.46 -23.42 8.83
C LEU A 273 16.77 -22.88 10.23
N GLY A 274 16.81 -23.76 11.25
CA GLY A 274 17.10 -23.41 12.62
C GLY A 274 15.92 -22.86 13.41
N GLU A 275 16.19 -22.35 14.61
CA GLU A 275 15.16 -21.84 15.52
C GLU A 275 14.47 -20.60 14.95
N ALA A 276 13.16 -20.51 15.17
CA ALA A 276 12.33 -19.37 14.82
C ALA A 276 12.16 -18.44 16.04
N PRO A 277 11.88 -17.14 15.82
CA PRO A 277 11.55 -16.25 16.93
C PRO A 277 10.21 -16.63 17.56
N GLU A 278 10.09 -16.41 18.86
CA GLU A 278 8.82 -16.58 19.56
C GLU A 278 7.78 -15.54 19.11
N TYR A 279 6.52 -15.97 18.95
CA TYR A 279 5.43 -15.05 18.67
C TYR A 279 5.02 -14.27 19.91
N ASN A 280 5.55 -13.07 20.07
CA ASN A 280 5.26 -12.17 21.19
C ASN A 280 4.99 -10.74 20.72
N PRO A 281 3.77 -10.43 20.22
CA PRO A 281 3.44 -9.12 19.65
C PRO A 281 3.50 -7.95 20.63
N ARG A 282 3.62 -8.20 21.95
CA ARG A 282 3.70 -7.15 22.99
C ARG A 282 5.14 -6.70 23.30
N SER A 283 6.15 -7.42 22.84
CA SER A 283 7.54 -7.17 23.21
C SER A 283 8.17 -5.93 22.56
N ASN A 284 7.50 -5.31 21.59
CA ASN A 284 8.02 -4.16 20.84
C ASN A 284 7.80 -2.78 21.52
N ASN A 285 7.47 -2.75 22.82
CA ASN A 285 7.54 -1.51 23.59
C ASN A 285 8.99 -1.19 23.86
N GLY A 286 9.54 -0.29 23.03
CA GLY A 286 10.92 0.16 23.04
C GLY A 286 11.50 0.30 24.44
N GLY A 287 12.61 -0.36 24.66
CA GLY A 287 13.38 -0.27 25.88
C GLY A 287 13.70 1.17 26.26
N LYS A 288 12.86 1.78 27.08
CA LYS A 288 13.30 2.87 27.94
C LYS A 288 14.36 2.30 28.86
N ARG A 289 15.62 2.39 28.46
CA ARG A 289 16.75 2.27 29.37
C ARG A 289 16.49 3.24 30.52
N LYS A 290 16.00 2.72 31.64
CA LYS A 290 16.07 3.41 32.92
C LYS A 290 17.53 3.56 33.23
N GLY A 291 18.11 4.67 32.86
CA GLY A 291 19.39 5.11 33.34
C GLY A 291 19.30 5.33 34.85
N ASN A 292 19.80 4.39 35.63
CA ASN A 292 20.00 4.52 37.06
C ASN A 292 21.12 5.54 37.29
N PHE A 293 20.79 6.82 37.23
CA PHE A 293 21.67 7.87 37.74
C PHE A 293 21.54 7.91 39.26
N LYS A 294 22.36 7.12 39.97
CA LYS A 294 22.67 7.32 41.38
C LYS A 294 23.53 8.58 41.48
N GLY A 295 22.90 9.73 41.61
CA GLY A 295 23.55 10.98 41.99
C GLY A 295 23.97 10.90 43.45
N LYS A 296 25.25 10.86 43.71
CA LYS A 296 25.85 11.15 45.01
C LYS A 296 25.53 12.58 45.42
N ARG A 297 24.74 12.75 46.45
CA ARG A 297 24.62 14.04 47.18
C ARG A 297 25.92 14.31 47.89
N ASN A 298 26.66 15.34 47.49
CA ASN A 298 27.67 15.98 48.34
C ASN A 298 27.04 17.23 48.94
N ASN A 299 26.84 17.19 50.22
CA ASN A 299 26.59 18.32 51.10
C ASN A 299 27.86 19.17 51.16
N SER A 300 27.81 20.43 50.80
CA SER A 300 28.71 21.44 51.37
C SER A 300 27.95 22.76 51.54
N THR A 301 27.73 23.01 52.80
CA THR A 301 27.36 24.32 53.38
C THR A 301 28.34 25.41 53.01
N ARG A 302 27.88 26.58 52.55
CA ARG A 302 28.49 27.86 52.86
C ARG A 302 27.49 29.01 52.69
N LYS A 303 27.53 29.91 53.67
CA LYS A 303 26.73 31.07 54.00
C LYS A 303 26.94 32.25 53.06
N PRO A 304 26.07 33.30 53.19
CA PRO A 304 25.88 34.35 52.21
C PRO A 304 26.81 35.55 52.36
N GLY A 305 27.13 36.19 51.29
CA GLY A 305 27.85 37.45 51.25
C GLY A 305 27.10 38.48 50.37
N ASN A 306 26.81 39.58 51.00
CA ASN A 306 26.19 40.83 50.54
C ASN A 306 27.06 41.58 49.51
N ASN A 307 26.52 42.28 48.59
CA ASN A 307 26.67 43.70 48.27
C ASN A 307 26.49 44.01 46.77
N THR A 308 25.48 44.81 46.52
CA THR A 308 25.41 46.23 46.10
C THR A 308 25.97 46.59 44.70
N ASN A 309 25.09 47.29 44.02
CA ASN A 309 25.26 48.47 43.17
C ASN A 309 25.81 48.39 41.75
N GLY A 310 25.04 49.02 40.89
CA GLY A 310 25.56 49.78 39.79
C GLY A 310 24.74 49.73 38.48
N LYS A 311 23.69 50.45 38.44
CA LYS A 311 23.29 51.54 37.47
C LYS A 311 23.97 51.55 36.08
N LYS A 312 23.02 51.74 35.12
CA LYS A 312 23.04 52.70 33.99
C LYS A 312 23.34 52.19 32.58
N GLN A 313 22.34 52.45 31.79
CA GLN A 313 22.19 53.31 30.57
C GLN A 313 22.41 52.61 29.23
N GLN A 314 21.31 52.55 28.51
CA GLN A 314 20.92 53.39 27.37
C GLN A 314 21.84 53.36 26.14
N LYS A 315 21.29 52.93 25.02
CA LYS A 315 20.94 53.72 23.81
C LYS A 315 20.96 52.76 22.61
N GLN A 316 19.83 52.65 21.91
CA GLN A 316 19.54 53.33 20.62
C GLN A 316 20.55 53.01 19.50
N GLN A 317 20.13 52.46 18.44
CA GLN A 317 19.58 52.95 17.19
C GLN A 317 20.04 52.08 15.99
N LYS A 318 19.06 51.79 15.17
CA LYS A 318 19.06 51.96 13.70
C LYS A 318 20.16 51.27 12.87
N LEU A 319 19.77 50.35 12.07
CA LEU A 319 19.45 50.54 10.63
C LEU A 319 18.79 49.28 10.11
#